data_13e7c01a7eb96320033ebd003d8389d9
#
_entry.id   13e7c01a7eb96320033ebd003d8389d9
#
_cell.length_a   1.000
_cell.length_b   1.000
_cell.length_c   1.000
_cell.angle_alpha   90.00
_cell.angle_beta   90.00
_cell.angle_gamma   90.00
#
_symmetry.space_group_name_H-M   'P 1'
#
loop_
_entity.id
_entity.type
_entity.pdbx_description
1 polymer ?
#
loop_
_entity_poly.entity_id
_entity_poly.type
_entity_poly.pdbx_seq_one_letter_code
_entity_poly.pdbx_strand_id
1 'polypeptide(L)' 'MPKWEYRIRKTDLKALSQSSFLELEQMRLSEYGEDGWELVSAVPSQNGEALILFLKRSMEEGSR' A
#
# COMPACT_ATOMS: atom_id res chain seq x y z
N MET A 1 22.18 -7.65 -9.34
CA MET A 1 21.10 -6.69 -9.56
C MET A 1 20.03 -6.82 -8.48
N PRO A 2 19.59 -5.72 -7.91
CA PRO A 2 18.50 -5.81 -6.96
C PRO A 2 17.22 -6.29 -7.62
N LYS A 3 16.46 -7.04 -6.88
CA LYS A 3 15.18 -7.54 -7.33
C LYS A 3 14.10 -6.97 -6.42
N TRP A 4 12.95 -6.72 -7.01
CA TRP A 4 11.83 -6.13 -6.28
C TRP A 4 10.61 -6.99 -6.45
N GLU A 5 9.86 -7.09 -5.38
CA GLU A 5 8.55 -7.72 -5.38
C GLU A 5 7.51 -6.62 -5.31
N TYR A 6 6.46 -6.73 -6.12
CA TYR A 6 5.43 -5.70 -6.17
C TYR A 6 4.10 -6.24 -5.71
N ARG A 7 3.34 -5.38 -5.07
CA ARG A 7 2.00 -5.70 -4.62
C ARG A 7 1.08 -4.54 -4.95
N ILE A 8 -0.11 -4.86 -5.42
CA ILE A 8 -1.12 -3.86 -5.71
C ILE A 8 -2.28 -4.08 -4.76
N ARG A 9 -2.69 -3.00 -4.11
CA ARG A 9 -3.78 -3.05 -3.14
C ARG A 9 -4.83 -2.02 -3.53
N LYS A 10 -6.09 -2.37 -3.34
CA LYS A 10 -7.21 -1.47 -3.66
C LYS A 10 -7.96 -1.16 -2.38
N THR A 11 -8.28 0.12 -2.18
CA THR A 11 -9.04 0.53 -1.01
C THR A 11 -10.16 1.45 -1.46
N ASP A 12 -11.22 1.53 -0.64
CA ASP A 12 -12.40 2.32 -0.95
C ASP A 12 -12.12 3.79 -0.68
N LEU A 13 -12.16 4.60 -1.73
CA LEU A 13 -11.84 6.02 -1.60
C LEU A 13 -12.88 6.75 -0.77
N LYS A 14 -14.16 6.37 -0.90
CA LYS A 14 -15.19 7.01 -0.10
C LYS A 14 -15.02 6.73 1.38
N ALA A 15 -14.65 5.50 1.72
CA ALA A 15 -14.46 5.15 3.12
C ALA A 15 -13.30 5.91 3.74
N LEU A 16 -12.33 6.32 2.94
CA LEU A 16 -11.19 7.06 3.45
C LEU A 16 -11.55 8.43 4.00
N SER A 17 -12.76 8.92 3.70
CA SER A 17 -13.21 10.19 4.28
C SER A 17 -13.62 10.04 5.74
N GLN A 18 -13.73 8.82 6.24
CA GLN A 18 -14.08 8.56 7.63
C GLN A 18 -12.82 8.31 8.44
N SER A 19 -12.69 9.04 9.57
CA SER A 19 -11.46 8.97 10.34
C SER A 19 -11.18 7.58 10.89
N SER A 20 -12.21 6.83 11.28
CA SER A 20 -11.97 5.48 11.79
C SER A 20 -11.41 4.58 10.70
N PHE A 21 -11.86 4.75 9.47
CA PHE A 21 -11.33 3.94 8.37
C PHE A 21 -9.90 4.35 8.02
N LEU A 22 -9.61 5.65 8.11
CA LEU A 22 -8.24 6.12 7.88
C LEU A 22 -7.27 5.50 8.88
N GLU A 23 -7.68 5.43 10.14
CA GLU A 23 -6.83 4.83 11.17
C GLU A 23 -6.59 3.36 10.89
N LEU A 24 -7.63 2.65 10.46
CA LEU A 24 -7.50 1.24 10.12
C LEU A 24 -6.54 1.06 8.94
N GLU A 25 -6.67 1.91 7.94
CA GLU A 25 -5.82 1.81 6.76
C GLU A 25 -4.37 2.13 7.11
N GLN A 26 -4.16 3.08 8.01
CA GLN A 26 -2.82 3.40 8.47
C GLN A 26 -2.19 2.20 9.18
N MET A 27 -2.98 1.49 9.98
CA MET A 27 -2.48 0.30 10.65
C MET A 27 -2.07 -0.76 9.65
N ARG A 28 -2.87 -0.93 8.59
CA ARG A 28 -2.54 -1.91 7.56
C ARG A 28 -1.26 -1.56 6.83
N LEU A 29 -1.08 -0.29 6.50
CA LEU A 29 0.14 0.15 5.85
C LEU A 29 1.35 -0.03 6.75
N SER A 30 1.17 0.22 8.05
CA SER A 30 2.26 -0.01 9.00
C SER A 30 2.66 -1.47 9.05
N GLU A 31 1.68 -2.37 9.00
CA GLU A 31 1.97 -3.79 8.99
C GLU A 31 2.74 -4.19 7.74
N TYR A 32 2.36 -3.63 6.59
CA TYR A 32 3.13 -3.86 5.36
C TYR A 32 4.55 -3.37 5.52
N GLY A 33 4.72 -2.19 6.15
CA GLY A 33 6.06 -1.65 6.35
C GLY A 33 6.91 -2.53 7.23
N GLU A 34 6.30 -3.15 8.25
CA GLU A 34 7.05 -4.05 9.10
C GLU A 34 7.53 -5.28 8.34
N ASP A 35 6.80 -5.66 7.29
CA ASP A 35 7.21 -6.76 6.43
C ASP A 35 8.17 -6.32 5.33
N GLY A 36 8.58 -5.07 5.34
CA GLY A 36 9.53 -4.57 4.37
C GLY A 36 8.92 -3.92 3.14
N TRP A 37 7.60 -3.77 3.12
CA TRP A 37 6.93 -3.16 1.98
C TRP A 37 7.02 -1.63 2.04
N GLU A 38 7.20 -1.03 0.89
CA GLU A 38 7.28 0.41 0.75
C GLU A 38 6.19 0.86 -0.22
N LEU A 39 5.43 1.89 0.17
CA LEU A 39 4.42 2.45 -0.73
C LEU A 39 5.11 3.30 -1.79
N VAL A 40 4.90 2.93 -3.04
CA VAL A 40 5.54 3.60 -4.16
C VAL A 40 4.64 4.69 -4.72
N SER A 41 3.36 4.39 -4.85
CA SER A 41 2.45 5.30 -5.50
C SER A 41 1.02 4.98 -5.10
N ALA A 42 0.15 5.97 -5.23
CA ALA A 42 -1.28 5.79 -4.97
C ALA A 42 -2.04 6.61 -6.01
N VAL A 43 -2.92 5.95 -6.76
CA VAL A 43 -3.68 6.61 -7.80
C VAL A 43 -5.15 6.26 -7.67
N PRO A 44 -6.05 7.21 -7.92
CA PRO A 44 -7.48 6.88 -7.90
C PRO A 44 -7.86 6.07 -9.13
N SER A 45 -8.88 5.23 -8.97
CA SER A 45 -9.42 4.50 -10.09
C SER A 45 -10.15 5.48 -11.03
N GLN A 46 -10.44 5.02 -12.25
CA GLN A 46 -11.05 5.88 -13.24
C GLN A 46 -12.42 6.40 -12.81
N ASN A 47 -13.16 5.58 -12.09
CA ASN A 47 -14.49 6.00 -11.64
C ASN A 47 -14.44 6.77 -10.32
N GLY A 48 -13.26 6.96 -9.74
CA GLY A 48 -13.13 7.73 -8.50
C GLY A 48 -13.62 7.02 -7.27
N GLU A 49 -13.92 5.74 -7.34
CA GLU A 49 -14.47 5.02 -6.19
C GLU A 49 -13.40 4.27 -5.40
N ALA A 50 -12.24 4.06 -5.98
CA ALA A 50 -11.20 3.29 -5.33
C ALA A 50 -9.86 3.99 -5.44
N LEU A 51 -8.99 3.70 -4.50
CA LEU A 51 -7.61 4.16 -4.53
C LEU A 51 -6.73 2.94 -4.70
N ILE A 52 -5.87 2.98 -5.71
CA ILE A 52 -5.00 1.87 -6.03
C ILE A 52 -3.62 2.17 -5.46
N LEU A 53 -3.14 1.30 -4.61
CA LEU A 53 -1.85 1.46 -3.95
C LEU A 53 -0.84 0.50 -4.56
N PHE A 54 0.32 1.03 -4.88
CA PHE A 54 1.42 0.24 -5.42
C PHE A 54 2.52 0.17 -4.40
N LEU A 55 2.88 -1.06 -3.99
CA LEU A 55 3.92 -1.27 -3.00
C LEU A 55 5.01 -2.13 -3.60
N LYS A 56 6.21 -1.99 -3.05
CA LYS A 56 7.32 -2.83 -3.45
C LYS A 56 8.13 -3.23 -2.24
N ARG A 57 8.89 -4.28 -2.40
CA ARG A 57 9.77 -4.73 -1.34
C ARG A 57 10.97 -5.42 -1.96
N SER A 58 12.12 -5.25 -1.33
CA SER A 58 13.35 -5.88 -1.82
C SER A 58 13.26 -7.38 -1.64
N MET A 59 13.68 -8.09 -2.67
CA MET A 59 13.74 -9.55 -2.62
C MET A 59 15.17 -10.04 -2.41
N GLU A 60 16.10 -9.11 -2.23
CA GLU A 60 17.48 -9.50 -2.04
C GLU A 60 17.64 -10.22 -0.72
N GLU A 61 18.40 -11.28 -0.76
CA GLU A 61 18.66 -12.07 0.42
C GLU A 61 19.42 -11.23 1.45
N GLY A 62 18.93 -11.26 2.70
CA GLY A 62 19.59 -10.53 3.77
C GLY A 62 19.20 -9.07 3.87
N SER A 63 18.34 -8.60 3.00
CA SER A 63 17.96 -7.19 3.00
C SER A 63 16.66 -6.98 3.77
N ARG A 64 16.62 -7.35 5.00
CA ARG A 64 15.39 -7.31 5.79
C ARG A 64 15.48 -6.29 6.87
#